data_80d71b8d2d399009ae75b16a50cb1681
#
_entry.id   80d71b8d2d399009ae75b16a50cb1681
#
_cell.length_a   1.000
_cell.length_b   1.000
_cell.length_c   1.000
_cell.angle_alpha   90.00
_cell.angle_beta   90.00
_cell.angle_gamma   90.00
#
_symmetry.space_group_name_H-M   'P 1'
#
loop_
_entity.id
_entity.type
_entity.pdbx_description
1 polymer ?
#
loop_
_entity_poly.entity_id
_entity_poly.type
_entity_poly.pdbx_seq_one_letter_code
_entity_poly.pdbx_strand_id
1 'polypeptide(L)'
;MDLKEKILSGMMGLAVGDALGVPVEFSSREELKENPVTDMLEYGTHNQPRGTWSDDTSMALCTLASLTEKGLDIEDIRARFENWYYNDYMTPYGKVFDCGITIADAIENRKGCTDEYSNGNGSLMRILPIAYYLYAHKELNLYDVVKEVSSITHAHDRSVLGCAIYVYIAISIIDGKSLKDSIFNALDTFENYPEFYNYQDLYNIENLQEDDIDSSGYVVSTLKASLWCLLSTSNYKDCVLKAINLGDDTDTVGAVCGGLAGIIYGFDSIPHDWLDCLAKYNLLQSLCNDYAKSLK
;
A
#
# COMPACT_ATOMS: atom_id res chain seq x y z
N MET A 1 -6.45 9.70 -17.88
CA MET A 1 -7.21 8.64 -17.15
C MET A 1 -8.29 9.29 -16.30
N ASP A 2 -9.50 8.78 -16.32
CA ASP A 2 -10.55 9.20 -15.39
C ASP A 2 -10.36 8.57 -13.99
N LEU A 3 -11.17 8.98 -13.00
CA LEU A 3 -11.04 8.47 -11.63
C LEU A 3 -11.26 6.95 -11.55
N LYS A 4 -12.19 6.41 -12.34
CA LYS A 4 -12.47 4.97 -12.39
C LYS A 4 -11.23 4.18 -12.87
N GLU A 5 -10.58 4.66 -13.93
CA GLU A 5 -9.34 4.06 -14.43
C GLU A 5 -8.21 4.15 -13.39
N LYS A 6 -8.10 5.27 -12.67
CA LYS A 6 -7.11 5.44 -11.59
C LYS A 6 -7.35 4.48 -10.43
N ILE A 7 -8.62 4.26 -10.02
CA ILE A 7 -8.98 3.29 -8.98
C ILE A 7 -8.56 1.88 -9.42
N LEU A 8 -8.97 1.46 -10.62
CA LEU A 8 -8.65 0.13 -11.14
C LEU A 8 -7.14 -0.07 -11.23
N SER A 9 -6.43 0.90 -11.83
CA SER A 9 -4.98 0.82 -12.04
C SER A 9 -4.21 0.76 -10.73
N GLY A 10 -4.56 1.59 -9.76
CA GLY A 10 -3.86 1.63 -8.47
C GLY A 10 -4.15 0.40 -7.62
N MET A 11 -5.41 -0.05 -7.53
CA MET A 11 -5.75 -1.24 -6.74
C MET A 11 -5.19 -2.53 -7.34
N MET A 12 -5.23 -2.66 -8.67
CA MET A 12 -4.59 -3.81 -9.35
C MET A 12 -3.08 -3.74 -9.26
N GLY A 13 -2.51 -2.54 -9.37
CA GLY A 13 -1.08 -2.33 -9.19
C GLY A 13 -0.60 -2.68 -7.78
N LEU A 14 -1.38 -2.32 -6.76
CA LEU A 14 -1.12 -2.72 -5.37
C LEU A 14 -1.13 -4.25 -5.24
N ALA A 15 -2.20 -4.92 -5.71
CA ALA A 15 -2.35 -6.36 -5.57
C ALA A 15 -1.29 -7.18 -6.35
N VAL A 16 -0.87 -6.70 -7.52
CA VAL A 16 0.21 -7.32 -8.29
C VAL A 16 1.56 -7.11 -7.60
N GLY A 17 1.81 -5.93 -7.03
CA GLY A 17 3.03 -5.64 -6.27
C GLY A 17 3.17 -6.54 -5.04
N ASP A 18 2.12 -6.66 -4.25
CA ASP A 18 1.98 -7.58 -3.13
C ASP A 18 2.29 -9.04 -3.57
N ALA A 19 1.52 -9.56 -4.55
CA ALA A 19 1.67 -10.93 -5.02
C ALA A 19 3.05 -11.28 -5.61
N LEU A 20 3.78 -10.30 -6.14
CA LEU A 20 5.17 -10.46 -6.59
C LEU A 20 6.13 -10.61 -5.42
N GLY A 21 5.88 -9.91 -4.30
CA GLY A 21 6.73 -9.91 -3.13
C GLY A 21 6.56 -11.12 -2.23
N VAL A 22 5.32 -11.62 -2.05
CA VAL A 22 4.98 -12.76 -1.16
C VAL A 22 5.94 -13.94 -1.23
N PRO A 23 6.40 -14.43 -2.40
CA PRO A 23 7.29 -15.60 -2.46
C PRO A 23 8.70 -15.34 -1.90
N VAL A 24 9.14 -14.09 -1.83
CA VAL A 24 10.52 -13.72 -1.46
C VAL A 24 10.59 -12.81 -0.25
N GLU A 25 9.49 -12.58 0.44
CA GLU A 25 9.45 -11.85 1.70
C GLU A 25 10.47 -12.42 2.68
N PHE A 26 11.13 -11.55 3.42
CA PHE A 26 12.24 -11.84 4.34
C PHE A 26 13.53 -12.33 3.66
N SER A 27 13.60 -12.40 2.33
CA SER A 27 14.87 -12.63 1.65
C SER A 27 15.76 -11.40 1.78
N SER A 28 17.06 -11.62 2.02
CA SER A 28 18.01 -10.50 2.08
C SER A 28 18.24 -9.89 0.70
N ARG A 29 18.65 -8.63 0.68
CA ARG A 29 19.02 -7.93 -0.57
C ARG A 29 20.18 -8.64 -1.29
N GLU A 30 21.12 -9.21 -0.57
CA GLU A 30 22.24 -9.98 -1.12
C GLU A 30 21.76 -11.22 -1.86
N GLU A 31 20.83 -11.98 -1.27
CA GLU A 31 20.23 -13.16 -1.92
C GLU A 31 19.49 -12.78 -3.20
N LEU A 32 18.77 -11.67 -3.19
CA LEU A 32 18.04 -11.18 -4.36
C LEU A 32 18.95 -10.52 -5.41
N LYS A 33 20.13 -10.00 -5.02
CA LYS A 33 21.17 -9.58 -5.99
C LYS A 33 21.78 -10.78 -6.73
N GLU A 34 21.93 -11.92 -6.04
CA GLU A 34 22.42 -13.15 -6.68
C GLU A 34 21.36 -13.83 -7.54
N ASN A 35 20.10 -13.79 -7.11
CA ASN A 35 18.96 -14.45 -7.78
C ASN A 35 17.79 -13.46 -7.88
N PRO A 36 17.85 -12.47 -8.77
CA PRO A 36 16.85 -11.41 -8.84
C PRO A 36 15.49 -11.93 -9.31
N VAL A 37 14.44 -11.41 -8.65
CA VAL A 37 13.07 -11.60 -9.12
C VAL A 37 12.89 -10.85 -10.43
N THR A 38 12.45 -11.56 -11.46
CA THR A 38 12.22 -11.01 -12.80
C THR A 38 10.79 -11.27 -13.31
N ASP A 39 10.04 -12.10 -12.60
CA ASP A 39 8.66 -12.50 -12.91
C ASP A 39 7.92 -12.92 -11.63
N MET A 40 6.60 -13.11 -11.72
CA MET A 40 5.78 -13.64 -10.65
C MET A 40 6.23 -15.07 -10.30
N LEU A 41 6.65 -15.28 -9.08
CA LEU A 41 7.08 -16.58 -8.55
C LEU A 41 5.91 -17.30 -7.86
N GLU A 42 6.18 -18.50 -7.36
CA GLU A 42 5.24 -19.31 -6.58
C GLU A 42 5.94 -19.99 -5.41
N TYR A 43 5.15 -20.35 -4.42
CA TYR A 43 5.56 -21.00 -3.17
C TYR A 43 6.44 -20.10 -2.30
N GLY A 44 7.76 -20.24 -2.31
CA GLY A 44 8.68 -19.40 -1.55
C GLY A 44 8.39 -19.34 -0.04
N THR A 45 8.56 -18.18 0.56
CA THR A 45 8.48 -17.97 2.01
C THR A 45 7.16 -18.44 2.62
N HIS A 46 6.04 -18.08 2.04
CA HIS A 46 4.71 -18.40 2.56
C HIS A 46 4.10 -19.66 1.97
N ASN A 47 4.82 -20.36 1.08
CA ASN A 47 4.35 -21.57 0.40
C ASN A 47 2.97 -21.38 -0.28
N GLN A 48 2.77 -20.26 -0.95
CA GLN A 48 1.53 -19.91 -1.63
C GLN A 48 1.63 -20.12 -3.15
N PRO A 49 0.51 -20.45 -3.84
CA PRO A 49 0.48 -20.51 -5.29
C PRO A 49 0.85 -19.18 -5.96
N ARG A 50 1.27 -19.26 -7.22
CA ARG A 50 1.56 -18.08 -8.05
C ARG A 50 0.40 -17.09 -8.08
N GLY A 51 0.69 -15.79 -7.90
CA GLY A 51 -0.31 -14.73 -7.93
C GLY A 51 -1.12 -14.55 -6.63
N THR A 52 -0.69 -15.18 -5.54
CA THR A 52 -1.31 -15.00 -4.22
C THR A 52 -0.83 -13.70 -3.58
N TRP A 53 -1.77 -12.86 -3.20
CA TRP A 53 -1.57 -11.64 -2.44
C TRP A 53 -1.82 -11.87 -0.93
N SER A 54 -1.25 -11.01 -0.07
CA SER A 54 -1.19 -11.14 1.39
C SER A 54 -2.29 -10.34 2.12
N ASP A 55 -2.02 -9.95 3.38
CA ASP A 55 -2.85 -9.06 4.18
C ASP A 55 -2.86 -7.63 3.63
N ASP A 56 -1.84 -7.17 2.91
CA ASP A 56 -1.79 -5.90 2.20
C ASP A 56 -3.03 -5.69 1.34
N THR A 57 -3.22 -6.56 0.38
CA THR A 57 -4.38 -6.52 -0.51
C THR A 57 -5.67 -6.85 0.21
N SER A 58 -5.67 -7.85 1.11
CA SER A 58 -6.85 -8.24 1.90
C SER A 58 -7.45 -7.03 2.64
N MET A 59 -6.62 -6.32 3.40
CA MET A 59 -7.06 -5.18 4.21
C MET A 59 -7.40 -3.95 3.35
N ALA A 60 -6.69 -3.74 2.23
CA ALA A 60 -7.06 -2.71 1.25
C ALA A 60 -8.46 -2.99 0.66
N LEU A 61 -8.78 -4.25 0.31
CA LEU A 61 -10.10 -4.66 -0.17
C LEU A 61 -11.18 -4.52 0.91
N CYS A 62 -10.88 -4.82 2.17
CA CYS A 62 -11.79 -4.57 3.30
C CYS A 62 -12.15 -3.09 3.40
N THR A 63 -11.14 -2.21 3.32
CA THR A 63 -11.34 -0.75 3.31
C THR A 63 -12.18 -0.30 2.11
N LEU A 64 -11.83 -0.77 0.91
CA LEU A 64 -12.54 -0.45 -0.32
C LEU A 64 -14.01 -0.87 -0.27
N ALA A 65 -14.30 -2.08 0.21
CA ALA A 65 -15.65 -2.61 0.33
C ALA A 65 -16.49 -1.82 1.35
N SER A 66 -15.89 -1.41 2.48
CA SER A 66 -16.56 -0.55 3.45
C SER A 66 -16.92 0.80 2.85
N LEU A 67 -15.97 1.47 2.22
CA LEU A 67 -16.18 2.76 1.55
C LEU A 67 -17.27 2.67 0.47
N THR A 68 -17.35 1.54 -0.25
CA THR A 68 -18.36 1.30 -1.29
C THR A 68 -19.76 1.21 -0.71
N GLU A 69 -19.93 0.50 0.41
CA GLU A 69 -21.24 0.14 0.96
C GLU A 69 -21.74 1.11 2.01
N LYS A 70 -20.84 1.74 2.77
CA LYS A 70 -21.14 2.57 3.94
C LYS A 70 -20.58 4.00 3.88
N GLY A 71 -19.70 4.30 2.91
CA GLY A 71 -18.88 5.50 2.95
C GLY A 71 -17.81 5.40 4.04
N LEU A 72 -17.41 6.54 4.60
CA LEU A 72 -16.41 6.57 5.67
C LEU A 72 -17.06 6.16 7.01
N ASP A 73 -17.05 4.87 7.28
CA ASP A 73 -17.52 4.27 8.53
C ASP A 73 -16.39 3.47 9.17
N ILE A 74 -15.75 4.05 10.19
CA ILE A 74 -14.58 3.48 10.87
C ILE A 74 -14.90 2.15 11.55
N GLU A 75 -16.11 2.02 12.12
CA GLU A 75 -16.50 0.77 12.79
C GLU A 75 -16.82 -0.34 11.78
N ASP A 76 -17.35 -0.01 10.58
CA ASP A 76 -17.52 -1.01 9.51
C ASP A 76 -16.16 -1.45 8.94
N ILE A 77 -15.21 -0.53 8.74
CA ILE A 77 -13.83 -0.89 8.32
C ILE A 77 -13.20 -1.83 9.36
N ARG A 78 -13.29 -1.49 10.66
CA ARG A 78 -12.80 -2.34 11.76
C ARG A 78 -13.45 -3.71 11.73
N ALA A 79 -14.78 -3.79 11.64
CA ALA A 79 -15.51 -5.04 11.61
C ALA A 79 -15.10 -5.93 10.42
N ARG A 80 -14.75 -5.33 9.26
CA ARG A 80 -14.22 -6.08 8.10
C ARG A 80 -12.81 -6.59 8.35
N PHE A 81 -11.95 -5.85 9.05
CA PHE A 81 -10.63 -6.34 9.48
C PHE A 81 -10.75 -7.49 10.46
N GLU A 82 -11.69 -7.42 11.43
CA GLU A 82 -11.99 -8.52 12.34
C GLU A 82 -12.52 -9.74 11.57
N ASN A 83 -13.39 -9.53 10.58
CA ASN A 83 -13.91 -10.62 9.74
C ASN A 83 -12.81 -11.25 8.87
N TRP A 84 -11.88 -10.45 8.35
CA TRP A 84 -10.68 -10.97 7.70
C TRP A 84 -9.86 -11.84 8.65
N TYR A 85 -9.52 -11.32 9.81
CA TYR A 85 -8.64 -11.98 10.77
C TYR A 85 -9.23 -13.28 11.36
N TYR A 86 -10.53 -13.28 11.72
CA TYR A 86 -11.17 -14.43 12.37
C TYR A 86 -11.89 -15.38 11.42
N ASN A 87 -12.30 -14.92 10.25
CA ASN A 87 -13.19 -15.68 9.36
C ASN A 87 -12.70 -15.70 7.90
N ASP A 88 -11.43 -15.37 7.65
CA ASP A 88 -10.79 -15.45 6.33
C ASP A 88 -11.49 -14.61 5.23
N TYR A 89 -12.22 -13.55 5.62
CA TYR A 89 -12.88 -12.66 4.66
C TYR A 89 -11.86 -11.92 3.79
N MET A 90 -12.16 -11.73 2.51
CA MET A 90 -11.25 -11.06 1.54
C MET A 90 -9.84 -11.67 1.50
N THR A 91 -9.71 -12.98 1.62
CA THR A 91 -8.43 -13.69 1.41
C THR A 91 -8.37 -14.32 0.02
N PRO A 92 -7.18 -14.56 -0.55
CA PRO A 92 -7.07 -15.16 -1.89
C PRO A 92 -7.65 -16.57 -1.98
N TYR A 93 -7.42 -17.42 -0.97
CA TYR A 93 -7.82 -18.83 -0.97
C TYR A 93 -8.58 -19.30 0.27
N GLY A 94 -9.22 -18.37 1.01
CA GLY A 94 -10.04 -18.72 2.16
C GLY A 94 -9.21 -19.09 3.40
N LYS A 95 -8.01 -18.50 3.52
CA LYS A 95 -7.16 -18.60 4.71
C LYS A 95 -6.28 -17.37 4.83
N VAL A 96 -6.30 -16.76 6.02
CA VAL A 96 -5.34 -15.71 6.39
C VAL A 96 -3.95 -16.32 6.53
N PHE A 97 -2.98 -15.69 5.95
CA PHE A 97 -1.56 -15.88 6.21
C PHE A 97 -0.91 -14.50 6.28
N ASP A 98 0.28 -14.44 6.85
CA ASP A 98 1.00 -13.19 7.05
C ASP A 98 0.12 -12.11 7.71
N CYS A 99 0.28 -11.94 9.00
CA CYS A 99 -0.44 -10.94 9.77
C CYS A 99 0.53 -10.30 10.75
N GLY A 100 0.79 -9.02 10.58
CA GLY A 100 1.68 -8.25 11.46
C GLY A 100 1.22 -8.27 12.92
N ILE A 101 2.16 -8.37 13.87
CA ILE A 101 1.89 -8.42 15.33
C ILE A 101 1.03 -7.23 15.76
N THR A 102 1.35 -6.01 15.33
CA THR A 102 0.59 -4.79 15.65
C THR A 102 -0.86 -4.86 15.15
N ILE A 103 -1.09 -5.48 13.98
CA ILE A 103 -2.43 -5.69 13.43
C ILE A 103 -3.22 -6.66 14.30
N ALA A 104 -2.63 -7.82 14.64
CA ALA A 104 -3.24 -8.82 15.48
C ALA A 104 -3.62 -8.23 16.87
N ASP A 105 -2.66 -7.58 17.53
CA ASP A 105 -2.87 -6.95 18.84
C ASP A 105 -3.99 -5.90 18.79
N ALA A 106 -4.02 -5.08 17.74
CA ALA A 106 -5.04 -4.03 17.61
C ALA A 106 -6.44 -4.60 17.35
N ILE A 107 -6.55 -5.68 16.57
CA ILE A 107 -7.82 -6.36 16.31
C ILE A 107 -8.33 -7.05 17.60
N GLU A 108 -7.47 -7.83 18.27
CA GLU A 108 -7.83 -8.56 19.48
C GLU A 108 -8.23 -7.64 20.63
N ASN A 109 -7.58 -6.50 20.78
CA ASN A 109 -7.88 -5.51 21.81
C ASN A 109 -8.88 -4.43 21.36
N ARG A 110 -9.33 -4.43 20.10
CA ARG A 110 -10.18 -3.40 19.48
C ARG A 110 -9.65 -1.98 19.70
N LYS A 111 -8.33 -1.82 19.65
CA LYS A 111 -7.67 -0.55 19.95
C LYS A 111 -6.37 -0.45 19.16
N GLY A 112 -6.19 0.64 18.42
CA GLY A 112 -4.94 0.93 17.72
C GLY A 112 -3.76 1.09 18.68
N CYS A 113 -2.62 0.54 18.30
CA CYS A 113 -1.39 0.59 19.08
C CYS A 113 -0.71 1.95 18.94
N THR A 114 -0.22 2.49 20.06
CA THR A 114 0.34 3.86 20.16
C THR A 114 1.79 3.90 20.63
N ASP A 115 2.38 2.75 20.92
CA ASP A 115 3.75 2.70 21.43
C ASP A 115 4.79 2.86 20.31
N GLU A 116 6.02 3.20 20.70
CA GLU A 116 7.14 3.49 19.78
C GLU A 116 7.49 2.30 18.87
N TYR A 117 7.23 1.06 19.31
CA TYR A 117 7.53 -0.16 18.54
C TYR A 117 6.40 -0.56 17.59
N SER A 118 5.25 0.12 17.66
CA SER A 118 4.07 -0.13 16.79
C SER A 118 4.04 0.76 15.55
N ASN A 119 5.23 1.13 15.03
CA ASN A 119 5.40 1.95 13.83
C ASN A 119 5.71 1.11 12.58
N GLY A 120 5.10 -0.05 12.47
CA GLY A 120 5.12 -0.84 11.23
C GLY A 120 4.29 -0.20 10.11
N ASN A 121 4.43 -0.74 8.92
CA ASN A 121 3.76 -0.27 7.69
C ASN A 121 2.32 -0.80 7.51
N GLY A 122 1.79 -1.59 8.44
CA GLY A 122 0.50 -2.29 8.30
C GLY A 122 -0.74 -1.39 8.16
N SER A 123 -0.66 -0.07 8.43
CA SER A 123 -1.69 0.87 8.01
C SER A 123 -1.39 1.50 6.66
N LEU A 124 -0.10 1.69 6.32
CA LEU A 124 0.33 2.28 5.05
C LEU A 124 -0.06 1.39 3.85
N MET A 125 0.18 0.08 3.96
CA MET A 125 -0.08 -0.91 2.91
C MET A 125 -1.54 -0.90 2.41
N ARG A 126 -2.49 -0.56 3.27
CA ARG A 126 -3.94 -0.65 3.02
C ARG A 126 -4.65 0.70 2.88
N ILE A 127 -3.92 1.84 2.91
CA ILE A 127 -4.54 3.17 2.99
C ILE A 127 -4.96 3.74 1.62
N LEU A 128 -4.47 3.17 0.52
CA LEU A 128 -4.71 3.71 -0.83
C LEU A 128 -6.19 3.99 -1.17
N PRO A 129 -7.19 3.16 -0.79
CA PRO A 129 -8.60 3.45 -1.05
C PRO A 129 -9.07 4.80 -0.49
N ILE A 130 -8.47 5.27 0.61
CA ILE A 130 -8.78 6.56 1.23
C ILE A 130 -8.34 7.73 0.34
N ALA A 131 -7.29 7.58 -0.47
CA ALA A 131 -6.89 8.63 -1.41
C ALA A 131 -7.99 8.92 -2.45
N TYR A 132 -8.63 7.89 -2.98
CA TYR A 132 -9.74 8.06 -3.93
C TYR A 132 -10.98 8.63 -3.27
N TYR A 133 -11.27 8.22 -2.03
CA TYR A 133 -12.37 8.75 -1.24
C TYR A 133 -12.20 10.26 -1.01
N LEU A 134 -11.06 10.68 -0.52
CA LEU A 134 -10.73 12.08 -0.27
C LEU A 134 -10.63 12.91 -1.56
N TYR A 135 -10.20 12.31 -2.66
CA TYR A 135 -10.23 12.99 -3.96
C TYR A 135 -11.66 13.35 -4.40
N ALA A 136 -12.63 12.49 -4.10
CA ALA A 136 -14.05 12.73 -4.38
C ALA A 136 -14.73 13.64 -3.33
N HIS A 137 -14.22 13.68 -2.09
CA HIS A 137 -14.81 14.40 -0.96
C HIS A 137 -13.84 15.48 -0.44
N LYS A 138 -13.61 16.51 -1.27
CA LYS A 138 -12.61 17.58 -1.03
C LYS A 138 -12.93 18.46 0.20
N GLU A 139 -14.13 18.38 0.74
CA GLU A 139 -14.57 19.07 1.96
C GLU A 139 -14.01 18.45 3.25
N LEU A 140 -13.53 17.20 3.18
CA LEU A 140 -12.98 16.49 4.34
C LEU A 140 -11.52 16.87 4.58
N ASN A 141 -11.13 16.92 5.86
CA ASN A 141 -9.74 17.11 6.22
C ASN A 141 -8.95 15.79 6.02
N LEU A 142 -7.93 15.84 5.17
CA LEU A 142 -7.13 14.66 4.82
C LEU A 142 -6.49 14.01 6.07
N TYR A 143 -5.82 14.81 6.89
CA TYR A 143 -5.10 14.29 8.05
C TYR A 143 -6.03 13.63 9.07
N ASP A 144 -7.18 14.24 9.33
CA ASP A 144 -8.16 13.72 10.29
C ASP A 144 -8.71 12.37 9.82
N VAL A 145 -9.11 12.27 8.55
CA VAL A 145 -9.62 11.01 7.97
C VAL A 145 -8.55 9.91 7.98
N VAL A 146 -7.33 10.24 7.56
CA VAL A 146 -6.22 9.27 7.57
C VAL A 146 -5.89 8.82 8.99
N LYS A 147 -5.91 9.76 9.96
CA LYS A 147 -5.69 9.45 11.37
C LYS A 147 -6.73 8.46 11.90
N GLU A 148 -8.01 8.67 11.61
CA GLU A 148 -9.07 7.74 12.02
C GLU A 148 -8.87 6.34 11.44
N VAL A 149 -8.58 6.23 10.14
CA VAL A 149 -8.43 4.94 9.46
C VAL A 149 -7.13 4.23 9.82
N SER A 150 -5.99 4.93 9.88
CA SER A 150 -4.72 4.35 10.33
C SER A 150 -4.83 3.86 11.78
N SER A 151 -5.45 4.66 12.65
CA SER A 151 -5.59 4.38 14.09
C SER A 151 -6.50 3.22 14.42
N ILE A 152 -7.16 2.60 13.44
CA ILE A 152 -7.82 1.30 13.65
C ILE A 152 -6.81 0.26 14.17
N THR A 153 -5.56 0.31 13.65
CA THR A 153 -4.47 -0.59 14.05
C THR A 153 -3.21 0.17 14.50
N HIS A 154 -2.74 1.14 13.72
CA HIS A 154 -1.51 1.90 13.95
C HIS A 154 -1.86 3.35 14.31
N ALA A 155 -1.90 3.65 15.61
CA ALA A 155 -2.34 4.94 16.12
C ALA A 155 -1.21 5.86 16.58
N HIS A 156 0.05 5.45 16.42
CA HIS A 156 1.20 6.32 16.67
C HIS A 156 1.30 7.39 15.58
N ASP A 157 1.60 8.64 15.95
CA ASP A 157 1.61 9.77 15.03
C ASP A 157 2.57 9.59 13.83
N ARG A 158 3.64 8.81 13.98
CA ARG A 158 4.58 8.48 12.89
C ARG A 158 3.91 7.65 11.80
N SER A 159 3.19 6.59 12.16
CA SER A 159 2.46 5.76 11.19
C SER A 159 1.33 6.54 10.52
N VAL A 160 0.60 7.35 11.30
CA VAL A 160 -0.44 8.25 10.79
C VAL A 160 0.13 9.23 9.76
N LEU A 161 1.27 9.85 10.09
CA LEU A 161 1.91 10.83 9.21
C LEU A 161 2.41 10.19 7.91
N GLY A 162 3.01 8.99 7.97
CA GLY A 162 3.41 8.25 6.77
C GLY A 162 2.24 7.96 5.83
N CYS A 163 1.11 7.53 6.39
CA CYS A 163 -0.14 7.35 5.65
C CYS A 163 -0.64 8.68 5.05
N ALA A 164 -0.57 9.80 5.80
CA ALA A 164 -1.02 11.10 5.31
C ALA A 164 -0.16 11.62 4.15
N ILE A 165 1.16 11.46 4.24
CA ILE A 165 2.11 11.79 3.16
C ILE A 165 1.78 10.95 1.91
N TYR A 166 1.62 9.63 2.05
CA TYR A 166 1.28 8.74 0.95
C TYR A 166 -0.04 9.10 0.27
N VAL A 167 -1.10 9.31 1.06
CA VAL A 167 -2.43 9.69 0.56
C VAL A 167 -2.39 11.04 -0.15
N TYR A 168 -1.67 12.03 0.38
CA TYR A 168 -1.49 13.32 -0.28
C TYR A 168 -0.80 13.18 -1.64
N ILE A 169 0.27 12.37 -1.70
CA ILE A 169 0.99 12.08 -2.95
C ILE A 169 0.04 11.41 -3.96
N ALA A 170 -0.71 10.39 -3.53
CA ALA A 170 -1.66 9.69 -4.40
C ALA A 170 -2.73 10.66 -4.97
N ILE A 171 -3.34 11.50 -4.14
CA ILE A 171 -4.30 12.52 -4.57
C ILE A 171 -3.68 13.50 -5.57
N SER A 172 -2.47 13.96 -5.30
CA SER A 172 -1.75 14.89 -6.18
C SER A 172 -1.46 14.29 -7.55
N ILE A 173 -1.08 13.00 -7.60
CA ILE A 173 -0.88 12.27 -8.85
C ILE A 173 -2.21 12.05 -9.59
N ILE A 174 -3.29 11.75 -8.88
CA ILE A 174 -4.64 11.64 -9.47
C ILE A 174 -5.04 12.97 -10.11
N ASP A 175 -4.69 14.09 -9.48
CA ASP A 175 -4.94 15.46 -9.98
C ASP A 175 -4.00 15.88 -11.12
N GLY A 176 -3.06 15.02 -11.52
CA GLY A 176 -2.16 15.21 -12.69
C GLY A 176 -0.84 15.89 -12.39
N LYS A 177 -0.47 16.06 -11.12
CA LYS A 177 0.86 16.58 -10.75
C LYS A 177 1.95 15.52 -10.99
N SER A 178 3.19 15.99 -11.20
CA SER A 178 4.34 15.08 -11.26
C SER A 178 4.57 14.38 -9.91
N LEU A 179 5.17 13.20 -9.93
CA LEU A 179 5.53 12.49 -8.70
C LEU A 179 6.44 13.34 -7.80
N LYS A 180 7.45 13.97 -8.40
CA LYS A 180 8.39 14.85 -7.69
C LYS A 180 7.68 16.00 -6.98
N ASP A 181 6.85 16.77 -7.71
CA ASP A 181 6.09 17.87 -7.11
C ASP A 181 5.12 17.36 -6.04
N SER A 182 4.54 16.18 -6.24
CA SER A 182 3.62 15.57 -5.26
C SER A 182 4.33 15.24 -3.95
N ILE A 183 5.56 14.71 -4.01
CA ILE A 183 6.39 14.42 -2.82
C ILE A 183 6.74 15.72 -2.10
N PHE A 184 7.33 16.71 -2.78
CA PHE A 184 7.74 17.96 -2.14
C PHE A 184 6.56 18.71 -1.54
N ASN A 185 5.44 18.80 -2.26
CA ASN A 185 4.23 19.45 -1.72
C ASN A 185 3.65 18.72 -0.51
N ALA A 186 3.74 17.39 -0.45
CA ALA A 186 3.35 16.63 0.72
C ALA A 186 4.23 16.97 1.93
N LEU A 187 5.55 16.98 1.73
CA LEU A 187 6.51 17.30 2.80
C LEU A 187 6.29 18.72 3.33
N ASP A 188 6.16 19.70 2.44
CA ASP A 188 5.89 21.10 2.84
C ASP A 188 4.55 21.25 3.58
N THR A 189 3.53 20.46 3.20
CA THR A 189 2.22 20.46 3.85
C THR A 189 2.30 19.94 5.28
N PHE A 190 3.14 18.94 5.54
CA PHE A 190 3.21 18.24 6.81
C PHE A 190 4.44 18.60 7.67
N GLU A 191 5.29 19.54 7.26
CA GLU A 191 6.55 19.90 7.95
C GLU A 191 6.40 20.24 9.44
N ASN A 192 5.25 20.76 9.84
CA ASN A 192 4.96 21.16 11.23
C ASN A 192 4.20 20.11 12.05
N TYR A 193 3.98 18.92 11.50
CA TYR A 193 3.28 17.84 12.20
C TYR A 193 4.24 17.07 13.12
N PRO A 194 3.72 16.49 14.23
CA PRO A 194 4.49 15.58 15.06
C PRO A 194 5.14 14.48 14.22
N GLU A 195 6.33 14.03 14.61
CA GLU A 195 7.08 12.95 13.95
C GLU A 195 7.62 13.27 12.54
N PHE A 196 7.39 14.49 11.99
CA PHE A 196 7.88 14.84 10.64
C PHE A 196 9.40 14.69 10.47
N TYR A 197 10.17 14.87 11.52
CA TYR A 197 11.63 14.71 11.47
C TYR A 197 12.08 13.33 10.94
N ASN A 198 11.23 12.28 11.06
CA ASN A 198 11.53 10.96 10.53
C ASN A 198 11.42 10.90 9.00
N TYR A 199 10.73 11.85 8.38
CA TYR A 199 10.47 11.91 6.93
C TYR A 199 11.32 12.95 6.20
N GLN A 200 12.18 13.71 6.90
CA GLN A 200 12.99 14.79 6.32
C GLN A 200 13.93 14.33 5.20
N ASP A 201 14.44 13.11 5.27
CA ASP A 201 15.31 12.54 4.26
C ASP A 201 14.64 12.47 2.88
N LEU A 202 13.30 12.45 2.81
CA LEU A 202 12.57 12.45 1.56
C LEU A 202 12.80 13.73 0.73
N TYR A 203 13.21 14.84 1.33
CA TYR A 203 13.64 16.03 0.57
C TYR A 203 14.89 15.77 -0.29
N ASN A 204 15.69 14.78 0.07
CA ASN A 204 16.91 14.42 -0.65
C ASN A 204 16.82 13.07 -1.39
N ILE A 205 15.62 12.50 -1.53
CA ILE A 205 15.37 11.14 -2.01
C ILE A 205 15.98 10.85 -3.38
N GLU A 206 16.03 11.84 -4.29
CA GLU A 206 16.61 11.69 -5.63
C GLU A 206 18.12 11.45 -5.63
N ASN A 207 18.81 11.84 -4.57
CA ASN A 207 20.27 11.70 -4.46
C ASN A 207 20.70 10.43 -3.69
N LEU A 208 19.72 9.69 -3.11
CA LEU A 208 20.01 8.46 -2.38
C LEU A 208 20.42 7.35 -3.35
N GLN A 209 21.37 6.54 -2.89
CA GLN A 209 21.78 5.33 -3.59
C GLN A 209 20.99 4.13 -3.02
N GLU A 210 21.00 3.00 -3.73
CA GLU A 210 20.29 1.80 -3.30
C GLU A 210 20.71 1.34 -1.89
N ASP A 211 22.00 1.47 -1.56
CA ASP A 211 22.53 1.10 -0.25
C ASP A 211 22.05 2.03 0.90
N ASP A 212 21.49 3.22 0.57
CA ASP A 212 20.89 4.14 1.54
C ASP A 212 19.40 3.82 1.80
N ILE A 213 18.84 2.86 1.07
CA ILE A 213 17.42 2.51 1.13
C ILE A 213 17.23 1.28 2.01
N ASP A 214 16.61 1.48 3.16
CA ASP A 214 16.07 0.41 4.00
C ASP A 214 14.68 0.02 3.49
N SER A 215 14.42 -1.29 3.35
CA SER A 215 13.17 -1.89 2.86
C SER A 215 12.47 -2.73 3.92
N SER A 216 12.78 -2.51 5.19
CA SER A 216 12.14 -3.18 6.31
C SER A 216 10.67 -2.79 6.50
N GLY A 217 9.94 -3.56 7.32
CA GLY A 217 8.54 -3.31 7.69
C GLY A 217 8.28 -2.04 8.51
N TYR A 218 9.30 -1.18 8.70
CA TYR A 218 9.14 0.12 9.34
C TYR A 218 8.47 1.12 8.38
N VAL A 219 7.41 1.79 8.84
CA VAL A 219 6.57 2.66 7.98
C VAL A 219 7.35 3.71 7.19
N VAL A 220 8.39 4.31 7.79
CA VAL A 220 9.23 5.32 7.13
C VAL A 220 10.08 4.70 6.04
N SER A 221 10.65 3.52 6.32
CA SER A 221 11.48 2.77 5.39
C SER A 221 10.67 2.30 4.18
N THR A 222 9.52 1.68 4.40
CA THR A 222 8.60 1.25 3.34
C THR A 222 8.18 2.41 2.43
N LEU A 223 7.80 3.56 3.02
CA LEU A 223 7.42 4.74 2.23
C LEU A 223 8.60 5.28 1.42
N LYS A 224 9.78 5.40 2.04
CA LYS A 224 11.02 5.87 1.38
C LYS A 224 11.41 4.93 0.24
N ALA A 225 11.46 3.63 0.48
CA ALA A 225 11.80 2.62 -0.53
C ALA A 225 10.85 2.68 -1.74
N SER A 226 9.55 2.73 -1.48
CA SER A 226 8.53 2.82 -2.54
C SER A 226 8.68 4.08 -3.39
N LEU A 227 8.86 5.25 -2.77
CA LEU A 227 9.02 6.52 -3.49
C LEU A 227 10.34 6.59 -4.26
N TRP A 228 11.43 6.02 -3.70
CA TRP A 228 12.71 5.95 -4.38
C TRP A 228 12.66 5.06 -5.63
N CYS A 229 12.01 3.90 -5.55
CA CYS A 229 11.80 3.03 -6.71
C CYS A 229 11.00 3.73 -7.81
N LEU A 230 9.94 4.44 -7.45
CA LEU A 230 9.13 5.23 -8.39
C LEU A 230 9.92 6.33 -9.09
N LEU A 231 10.78 7.06 -8.37
CA LEU A 231 11.59 8.14 -8.93
C LEU A 231 12.73 7.64 -9.82
N SER A 232 13.20 6.42 -9.56
CA SER A 232 14.36 5.84 -10.27
C SER A 232 13.99 4.93 -11.44
N THR A 233 12.70 4.83 -11.79
CA THR A 233 12.20 4.01 -12.90
C THR A 233 11.19 4.76 -13.75
N SER A 234 10.82 4.21 -14.91
CA SER A 234 9.97 4.91 -15.89
C SER A 234 8.77 4.09 -16.38
N ASN A 235 8.53 2.92 -15.79
CA ASN A 235 7.38 2.06 -16.10
C ASN A 235 7.00 1.20 -14.90
N TYR A 236 5.79 0.65 -14.91
CA TYR A 236 5.24 -0.16 -13.83
C TYR A 236 6.12 -1.38 -13.49
N LYS A 237 6.48 -2.17 -14.53
CA LYS A 237 7.21 -3.42 -14.34
C LYS A 237 8.55 -3.21 -13.65
N ASP A 238 9.36 -2.30 -14.18
CA ASP A 238 10.69 -2.04 -13.62
C ASP A 238 10.60 -1.46 -12.21
N CYS A 239 9.58 -0.63 -11.95
CA CYS A 239 9.34 -0.03 -10.65
C CYS A 239 9.06 -1.09 -9.57
N VAL A 240 8.11 -1.97 -9.83
CA VAL A 240 7.73 -3.01 -8.86
C VAL A 240 8.83 -4.04 -8.69
N LEU A 241 9.46 -4.51 -9.78
CA LEU A 241 10.60 -5.43 -9.68
C LEU A 241 11.77 -4.82 -8.91
N LYS A 242 12.02 -3.52 -9.06
CA LYS A 242 13.03 -2.83 -8.28
C LYS A 242 12.66 -2.82 -6.79
N ALA A 243 11.41 -2.56 -6.46
CA ALA A 243 10.90 -2.59 -5.08
C ALA A 243 11.09 -3.97 -4.43
N ILE A 244 10.69 -5.04 -5.12
CA ILE A 244 10.84 -6.42 -4.65
C ILE A 244 12.31 -6.78 -4.42
N ASN A 245 13.20 -6.43 -5.35
CA ASN A 245 14.62 -6.77 -5.27
C ASN A 245 15.41 -5.95 -4.23
N LEU A 246 14.78 -5.04 -3.49
CA LEU A 246 15.36 -4.43 -2.30
C LEU A 246 15.47 -5.41 -1.13
N GLY A 247 14.67 -6.49 -1.13
CA GLY A 247 14.66 -7.48 -0.05
C GLY A 247 13.84 -7.06 1.16
N ASP A 248 13.96 -7.81 2.23
CA ASP A 248 13.26 -7.66 3.51
C ASP A 248 11.72 -7.78 3.35
N ASP A 249 10.98 -6.70 3.51
CA ASP A 249 9.52 -6.64 3.44
C ASP A 249 9.07 -6.38 1.99
N THR A 250 9.23 -7.40 1.15
CA THR A 250 9.12 -7.27 -0.30
C THR A 250 7.69 -7.09 -0.79
N ASP A 251 6.72 -7.73 -0.19
CA ASP A 251 5.31 -7.65 -0.58
C ASP A 251 4.72 -6.30 -0.20
N THR A 252 4.96 -5.78 1.01
CA THR A 252 4.46 -4.46 1.39
C THR A 252 5.15 -3.33 0.60
N VAL A 253 6.48 -3.37 0.41
CA VAL A 253 7.16 -2.37 -0.44
C VAL A 253 6.63 -2.46 -1.88
N GLY A 254 6.42 -3.69 -2.38
CA GLY A 254 5.80 -3.96 -3.68
C GLY A 254 4.38 -3.43 -3.80
N ALA A 255 3.53 -3.65 -2.79
CA ALA A 255 2.15 -3.17 -2.74
C ALA A 255 2.06 -1.64 -2.73
N VAL A 256 2.80 -0.98 -1.82
CA VAL A 256 2.81 0.49 -1.67
C VAL A 256 3.34 1.16 -2.94
N CYS A 257 4.44 0.65 -3.49
CA CYS A 257 5.03 1.11 -4.74
C CYS A 257 4.08 0.85 -5.92
N GLY A 258 3.57 -0.38 -6.04
CA GLY A 258 2.69 -0.82 -7.11
C GLY A 258 1.38 -0.03 -7.19
N GLY A 259 0.84 0.36 -6.04
CA GLY A 259 -0.36 1.21 -5.97
C GLY A 259 -0.15 2.57 -6.66
N LEU A 260 0.91 3.30 -6.31
CA LEU A 260 1.24 4.57 -6.96
C LEU A 260 1.68 4.39 -8.41
N ALA A 261 2.48 3.36 -8.72
CA ALA A 261 2.90 3.04 -10.08
C ALA A 261 1.69 2.78 -10.99
N GLY A 262 0.68 2.04 -10.51
CA GLY A 262 -0.57 1.82 -11.22
C GLY A 262 -1.30 3.13 -11.53
N ILE A 263 -1.39 4.05 -10.57
CA ILE A 263 -1.99 5.38 -10.79
C ILE A 263 -1.20 6.19 -11.83
N ILE A 264 0.13 6.15 -11.79
CA ILE A 264 1.02 6.92 -12.67
C ILE A 264 0.97 6.38 -14.10
N TYR A 265 1.23 5.08 -14.28
CA TYR A 265 1.46 4.46 -15.58
C TYR A 265 0.20 3.89 -16.22
N GLY A 266 -0.85 3.63 -15.42
CA GLY A 266 -2.14 3.12 -15.89
C GLY A 266 -2.20 1.60 -15.96
N PHE A 267 -3.45 1.08 -16.07
CA PHE A 267 -3.75 -0.34 -16.03
C PHE A 267 -3.03 -1.14 -17.13
N ASP A 268 -2.99 -0.61 -18.35
CA ASP A 268 -2.35 -1.29 -19.50
C ASP A 268 -0.83 -1.42 -19.38
N SER A 269 -0.21 -0.73 -18.41
CA SER A 269 1.22 -0.84 -18.12
C SER A 269 1.56 -2.04 -17.23
N ILE A 270 0.57 -2.61 -16.55
CA ILE A 270 0.73 -3.81 -15.72
C ILE A 270 0.86 -5.03 -16.66
N PRO A 271 1.90 -5.87 -16.53
CA PRO A 271 2.06 -7.04 -17.38
C PRO A 271 0.83 -7.96 -17.34
N HIS A 272 0.28 -8.30 -18.51
CA HIS A 272 -0.91 -9.14 -18.60
C HIS A 272 -0.73 -10.50 -17.96
N ASP A 273 0.44 -11.14 -18.11
CA ASP A 273 0.76 -12.44 -17.51
C ASP A 273 0.69 -12.39 -15.96
N TRP A 274 0.96 -11.24 -15.36
CA TRP A 274 0.83 -11.05 -13.92
C TRP A 274 -0.62 -10.89 -13.48
N LEU A 275 -1.40 -10.17 -14.28
CA LEU A 275 -2.85 -10.02 -14.04
C LEU A 275 -3.58 -11.36 -14.22
N ASP A 276 -3.20 -12.15 -15.23
CA ASP A 276 -3.84 -13.42 -15.55
C ASP A 276 -3.67 -14.48 -14.45
N CYS A 277 -2.56 -14.42 -13.70
CA CYS A 277 -2.32 -15.34 -12.57
C CYS A 277 -2.77 -14.77 -11.22
N LEU A 278 -3.18 -13.49 -11.15
CA LEU A 278 -3.57 -12.86 -9.89
C LEU A 278 -4.80 -13.53 -9.28
N ALA A 279 -4.66 -13.98 -8.04
CA ALA A 279 -5.74 -14.65 -7.33
C ALA A 279 -6.98 -13.74 -7.23
N LYS A 280 -8.16 -14.30 -7.52
CA LYS A 280 -9.44 -13.59 -7.46
C LYS A 280 -9.49 -12.28 -8.29
N TYR A 281 -8.79 -12.21 -9.41
CA TYR A 281 -8.77 -11.06 -10.32
C TYR A 281 -10.16 -10.44 -10.55
N ASN A 282 -11.17 -11.27 -10.86
CA ASN A 282 -12.54 -10.79 -11.12
C ASN A 282 -13.19 -10.14 -9.89
N LEU A 283 -12.87 -10.60 -8.67
CA LEU A 283 -13.35 -9.98 -7.43
C LEU A 283 -12.76 -8.58 -7.27
N LEU A 284 -11.44 -8.45 -7.43
CA LEU A 284 -10.75 -7.16 -7.34
C LEU A 284 -11.32 -6.17 -8.36
N GLN A 285 -11.47 -6.61 -9.61
CA GLN A 285 -12.02 -5.78 -10.68
C GLN A 285 -13.46 -5.34 -10.39
N SER A 286 -14.30 -6.25 -9.87
CA SER A 286 -15.69 -5.92 -9.51
C SER A 286 -15.74 -4.89 -8.39
N LEU A 287 -14.97 -5.09 -7.31
CA LEU A 287 -14.90 -4.17 -6.19
C LEU A 287 -14.44 -2.77 -6.61
N CYS A 288 -13.40 -2.68 -7.45
CA CYS A 288 -12.94 -1.40 -8.00
C CYS A 288 -14.03 -0.69 -8.82
N ASN A 289 -14.76 -1.46 -9.66
CA ASN A 289 -15.83 -0.91 -10.46
C ASN A 289 -17.02 -0.43 -9.61
N ASP A 290 -17.38 -1.16 -8.57
CA ASP A 290 -18.50 -0.81 -7.69
C ASP A 290 -18.13 0.40 -6.81
N TYR A 291 -16.88 0.46 -6.34
CA TYR A 291 -16.36 1.63 -5.63
C TYR A 291 -16.37 2.89 -6.53
N ALA A 292 -15.92 2.79 -7.76
CA ALA A 292 -15.97 3.92 -8.69
C ALA A 292 -17.40 4.42 -8.99
N LYS A 293 -18.43 3.56 -8.86
CA LYS A 293 -19.82 3.97 -8.97
C LYS A 293 -20.34 4.65 -7.71
N SER A 294 -19.88 4.23 -6.52
CA SER A 294 -20.32 4.80 -5.23
C SER A 294 -19.80 6.23 -5.00
N LEU A 295 -18.72 6.62 -5.66
CA LEU A 295 -18.13 7.97 -5.57
C LEU A 295 -18.82 9.02 -6.50
N LYS A 296 -19.84 8.64 -7.24
CA LYS A 296 -20.63 9.54 -8.12
C LYS A 296 -21.78 10.13 -7.36
#